data_23b74cbe280638fbac5dfbaec6a410a2
#
_entry.id   23b74cbe280638fbac5dfbaec6a410a2
#
_cell.length_a   1.000
_cell.length_b   1.000
_cell.length_c   1.000
_cell.angle_alpha   90.00
_cell.angle_beta   90.00
_cell.angle_gamma   90.00
#
_symmetry.space_group_name_H-M   'P 1'
#
loop_
_entity.id
_entity.type
_entity.pdbx_description
1 polymer ?
#
loop_
_entity_poly.entity_id
_entity_poly.type
_entity_poly.pdbx_seq_one_letter_code
_entity_poly.pdbx_strand_id
1 'polypeptide(L)'
;ISYIEENDVLIYQITFQDTPGKSNYYSLQIWGDDDHLGVLLDFSVDPVFTQQQGILDEVFGSSMVNWRGRVFSDELFDGKEYTLQVKEQLRSDTKYYTKRHIRLYSLSEPYYQYLLSLQNIENEGIMGGLTNVGLAEPVRIYSNVEGGTGIAGGCQWFESLVDIKDLIK
;
A
#
# COMPACT_ATOMS: atom_id res chain seq x y z
N ILE A 1 9.16 1.04 14.61
CA ILE A 1 9.40 0.23 13.39
C ILE A 1 10.56 -0.69 13.72
N SER A 2 10.39 -1.96 13.46
CA SER A 2 11.44 -2.98 13.50
C SER A 2 11.47 -3.72 12.16
N TYR A 3 12.53 -4.49 11.92
CA TYR A 3 12.72 -5.26 10.70
C TYR A 3 13.50 -6.54 10.99
N ILE A 4 13.28 -7.56 10.16
CA ILE A 4 13.95 -8.86 10.22
C ILE A 4 14.45 -9.17 8.81
N GLU A 5 15.72 -9.57 8.68
CA GLU A 5 16.30 -10.05 7.41
C GLU A 5 16.36 -11.57 7.43
N GLU A 6 15.86 -12.20 6.38
CA GLU A 6 15.97 -13.64 6.16
C GLU A 6 16.03 -13.94 4.65
N ASN A 7 17.12 -14.56 4.19
CA ASN A 7 17.30 -15.05 2.80
C ASN A 7 17.05 -13.98 1.71
N ASP A 8 17.68 -12.80 1.81
CA ASP A 8 17.50 -11.66 0.91
C ASP A 8 16.08 -11.06 0.95
N VAL A 9 15.33 -11.33 1.99
CA VAL A 9 14.02 -10.73 2.26
C VAL A 9 14.08 -9.90 3.52
N LEU A 10 13.65 -8.65 3.43
CA LEU A 10 13.50 -7.76 4.57
C LEU A 10 12.03 -7.67 4.95
N ILE A 11 11.72 -7.91 6.22
CA ILE A 11 10.35 -7.78 6.75
C ILE A 11 10.28 -6.55 7.63
N TYR A 12 9.48 -5.58 7.19
CA TYR A 12 9.13 -4.41 7.98
C TYR A 12 7.98 -4.74 8.94
N GLN A 13 8.11 -4.30 10.19
CA GLN A 13 7.07 -4.36 11.20
C GLN A 13 6.78 -2.92 11.67
N ILE A 14 5.60 -2.42 11.36
CA ILE A 14 5.20 -1.04 11.62
C ILE A 14 4.04 -1.06 12.60
N THR A 15 4.33 -0.78 13.88
CA THR A 15 3.33 -0.77 14.94
C THR A 15 2.77 0.64 15.15
N PHE A 16 1.45 0.75 15.23
CA PHE A 16 0.75 1.99 15.54
C PHE A 16 -0.53 1.71 16.32
N GLN A 17 -1.05 2.74 17.01
CA GLN A 17 -2.30 2.69 17.76
C GLN A 17 -3.41 3.32 16.93
N ASP A 18 -4.49 2.57 16.74
CA ASP A 18 -5.69 3.07 16.10
C ASP A 18 -6.61 3.81 17.10
N THR A 19 -7.46 4.71 16.58
CA THR A 19 -8.42 5.48 17.37
C THR A 19 -9.77 4.79 17.37
N PRO A 20 -10.33 4.37 18.52
CA PRO A 20 -11.55 3.61 18.57
C PRO A 20 -12.81 4.43 18.21
N GLY A 21 -13.84 3.71 17.77
CA GLY A 21 -15.21 4.20 17.72
C GLY A 21 -15.62 4.94 16.45
N LYS A 22 -14.80 4.94 15.43
CA LYS A 22 -15.12 5.39 14.08
C LYS A 22 -14.24 4.66 13.08
N SER A 23 -14.71 4.53 11.84
CA SER A 23 -13.88 3.97 10.77
C SER A 23 -12.71 4.88 10.47
N ASN A 24 -11.51 4.34 10.53
CA ASN A 24 -10.27 5.01 10.21
C ASN A 24 -9.66 4.40 8.93
N TYR A 25 -9.05 5.25 8.13
CA TYR A 25 -8.49 4.89 6.84
C TYR A 25 -7.03 5.28 6.77
N TYR A 26 -6.22 4.40 6.20
CA TYR A 26 -4.78 4.52 6.20
C TYR A 26 -4.18 4.27 4.82
N SER A 27 -2.95 4.72 4.63
CA SER A 27 -2.10 4.29 3.52
C SER A 27 -0.66 4.12 4.00
N LEU A 28 -0.02 3.06 3.54
CA LEU A 28 1.40 2.81 3.80
C LEU A 28 2.19 2.94 2.50
N GLN A 29 3.27 3.72 2.56
CA GLN A 29 4.25 3.86 1.47
C GLN A 29 5.64 3.54 2.00
N ILE A 30 6.42 2.80 1.19
CA ILE A 30 7.83 2.51 1.45
C ILE A 30 8.58 2.73 0.14
N TRP A 31 9.65 3.55 0.18
CA TRP A 31 10.49 3.80 -1.00
C TRP A 31 11.95 4.03 -0.61
N GLY A 32 12.86 3.88 -1.56
CA GLY A 32 14.29 4.15 -1.39
C GLY A 32 14.66 5.60 -1.70
N ASP A 33 15.85 6.02 -1.33
CA ASP A 33 16.40 7.35 -1.68
C ASP A 33 16.55 7.57 -3.19
N ASP A 34 16.63 6.50 -3.98
CA ASP A 34 16.70 6.58 -5.43
C ASP A 34 15.33 6.30 -6.05
N ASP A 35 14.69 7.35 -6.56
CA ASP A 35 13.39 7.27 -7.25
C ASP A 35 13.43 6.40 -8.52
N HIS A 36 14.61 6.03 -9.02
CA HIS A 36 14.77 5.27 -10.26
C HIS A 36 14.71 3.76 -10.06
N LEU A 37 15.00 3.27 -8.85
CA LEU A 37 14.98 1.85 -8.51
C LEU A 37 13.86 1.60 -7.51
N GLY A 38 12.69 1.26 -8.03
CA GLY A 38 11.54 0.90 -7.18
C GLY A 38 11.89 -0.22 -6.21
N VAL A 39 11.45 -0.07 -4.97
CA VAL A 39 11.54 -1.10 -3.95
C VAL A 39 10.51 -2.19 -4.28
N LEU A 40 10.93 -3.46 -4.33
CA LEU A 40 10.03 -4.58 -4.60
C LEU A 40 9.33 -5.00 -3.30
N LEU A 41 8.11 -4.50 -3.11
CA LEU A 41 7.31 -4.74 -1.91
C LEU A 41 6.24 -5.81 -2.15
N ASP A 42 6.07 -6.67 -1.16
CA ASP A 42 4.96 -7.62 -1.06
C ASP A 42 4.11 -7.29 0.16
N PHE A 43 2.90 -6.81 -0.09
CA PHE A 43 1.90 -6.48 0.92
C PHE A 43 0.98 -7.66 1.25
N SER A 44 1.03 -8.75 0.48
CA SER A 44 0.12 -9.90 0.65
C SER A 44 0.33 -10.67 1.95
N VAL A 45 1.43 -10.40 2.64
CA VAL A 45 1.77 -11.05 3.91
C VAL A 45 0.93 -10.56 5.09
N ASP A 46 0.26 -9.41 4.93
CA ASP A 46 -0.59 -8.84 5.97
C ASP A 46 -2.07 -8.89 5.55
N PRO A 47 -2.95 -9.43 6.40
CA PRO A 47 -4.37 -9.58 6.09
C PRO A 47 -5.10 -8.27 5.81
N VAL A 48 -4.67 -7.13 6.34
CA VAL A 48 -5.32 -5.84 6.07
C VAL A 48 -5.24 -5.43 4.61
N PHE A 49 -4.23 -5.89 3.88
CA PHE A 49 -4.07 -5.60 2.46
C PHE A 49 -4.76 -6.64 1.57
N THR A 50 -4.96 -7.86 2.06
CA THR A 50 -5.56 -8.95 1.28
C THR A 50 -7.09 -8.98 1.35
N GLN A 51 -7.70 -8.49 2.42
CA GLN A 51 -9.17 -8.45 2.55
C GLN A 51 -9.87 -7.60 1.49
N GLN A 52 -9.19 -6.59 0.94
CA GLN A 52 -9.73 -5.71 -0.09
C GLN A 52 -9.39 -6.18 -1.51
N GLN A 53 -8.62 -7.25 -1.62
CA GLN A 53 -8.28 -7.86 -2.90
C GLN A 53 -9.42 -8.78 -3.34
N GLY A 54 -9.92 -8.60 -4.56
CA GLY A 54 -10.90 -9.52 -5.13
C GLY A 54 -10.31 -10.92 -5.35
N ILE A 55 -11.16 -11.94 -5.42
CA ILE A 55 -10.78 -13.35 -5.70
C ILE A 55 -9.84 -13.48 -6.93
N LEU A 56 -9.92 -12.55 -7.87
CA LEU A 56 -9.10 -12.56 -9.09
C LEU A 56 -7.64 -12.18 -8.81
N ASP A 57 -7.36 -11.32 -7.85
CA ASP A 57 -5.98 -10.98 -7.45
C ASP A 57 -5.26 -12.17 -6.80
N GLU A 58 -6.01 -13.01 -6.08
CA GLU A 58 -5.50 -14.24 -5.49
C GLU A 58 -5.10 -15.27 -6.57
N VAL A 59 -5.84 -15.33 -7.68
CA VAL A 59 -5.62 -16.29 -8.76
C VAL A 59 -4.52 -15.85 -9.73
N PHE A 60 -4.38 -14.52 -9.97
CA PHE A 60 -3.48 -13.99 -11.01
C PHE A 60 -2.23 -13.30 -10.44
N GLY A 61 -2.05 -13.33 -9.12
CA GLY A 61 -0.92 -12.75 -8.40
C GLY A 61 -1.09 -11.25 -8.17
N SER A 62 -0.88 -10.83 -6.93
CA SER A 62 -0.76 -9.42 -6.62
C SER A 62 0.41 -8.85 -7.42
N SER A 63 0.18 -7.79 -8.17
CA SER A 63 1.28 -7.13 -8.84
C SER A 63 2.29 -6.68 -7.78
N MET A 64 3.48 -7.28 -7.81
CA MET A 64 4.64 -6.66 -7.18
C MET A 64 4.77 -5.29 -7.82
N VAL A 65 4.69 -4.30 -7.07
CA VAL A 65 4.98 -2.91 -7.32
C VAL A 65 3.87 -2.01 -6.84
N ASN A 66 4.18 -1.17 -5.87
CA ASN A 66 3.78 0.20 -6.14
C ASN A 66 4.51 1.20 -5.26
N TRP A 67 5.29 2.04 -5.89
CA TRP A 67 5.80 3.29 -5.34
C TRP A 67 4.69 4.19 -4.75
N ARG A 68 3.41 3.93 -5.04
CA ARG A 68 2.24 4.69 -4.54
C ARG A 68 1.70 4.20 -3.21
N GLY A 69 2.20 3.06 -2.71
CA GLY A 69 1.73 2.47 -1.46
C GLY A 69 0.40 1.73 -1.58
N ARG A 70 -0.11 1.28 -0.45
CA ARG A 70 -1.37 0.55 -0.33
C ARG A 70 -2.28 1.24 0.67
N VAL A 71 -3.58 1.31 0.35
CA VAL A 71 -4.61 1.80 1.26
C VAL A 71 -5.28 0.65 2.00
N PHE A 72 -5.76 0.90 3.22
CA PHE A 72 -6.46 -0.08 4.04
C PHE A 72 -7.36 0.63 5.08
N SER A 73 -8.32 -0.11 5.65
CA SER A 73 -9.17 0.34 6.74
C SER A 73 -8.83 -0.37 8.06
N ASP A 74 -9.37 0.13 9.15
CA ASP A 74 -9.21 -0.42 10.51
C ASP A 74 -10.14 -1.58 10.84
N GLU A 75 -10.91 -2.12 9.89
CA GLU A 75 -11.93 -3.15 10.12
C GLU A 75 -11.42 -4.35 10.92
N LEU A 76 -10.13 -4.70 10.82
CA LEU A 76 -9.54 -5.82 11.58
C LEU A 76 -9.04 -5.43 12.97
N PHE A 77 -8.86 -4.14 13.25
CA PHE A 77 -8.15 -3.71 14.47
C PHE A 77 -8.73 -2.45 15.12
N ASP A 78 -9.98 -2.05 14.82
CA ASP A 78 -10.66 -0.87 15.39
C ASP A 78 -10.32 -0.67 16.87
N GLY A 79 -9.72 0.48 17.18
CA GLY A 79 -9.32 0.89 18.51
C GLY A 79 -8.16 0.14 19.15
N LYS A 80 -7.45 -0.71 18.41
CA LYS A 80 -6.35 -1.53 18.93
C LYS A 80 -5.00 -1.08 18.39
N GLU A 81 -3.94 -1.48 19.11
CA GLU A 81 -2.60 -1.48 18.55
C GLU A 81 -2.50 -2.55 17.46
N TYR A 82 -1.96 -2.19 16.31
CA TYR A 82 -1.75 -3.09 15.19
C TYR A 82 -0.32 -3.01 14.67
N THR A 83 0.22 -4.15 14.23
CA THR A 83 1.54 -4.23 13.61
C THR A 83 1.42 -4.70 12.18
N LEU A 84 1.55 -3.77 11.24
CA LEU A 84 1.62 -4.07 9.81
C LEU A 84 2.89 -4.83 9.49
N GLN A 85 2.77 -5.79 8.56
CA GLN A 85 3.90 -6.52 7.99
C GLN A 85 3.98 -6.31 6.48
N VAL A 86 5.17 -5.95 5.99
CA VAL A 86 5.45 -5.81 4.56
C VAL A 86 6.80 -6.43 4.28
N LYS A 87 6.90 -7.23 3.22
CA LYS A 87 8.17 -7.79 2.76
C LYS A 87 8.76 -6.95 1.64
N GLU A 88 10.08 -6.80 1.65
CA GLU A 88 10.87 -6.30 0.54
C GLU A 88 11.80 -7.41 0.05
N GLN A 89 11.76 -7.69 -1.24
CA GLN A 89 12.77 -8.54 -1.87
C GLN A 89 14.01 -7.69 -2.13
N LEU A 90 15.10 -8.00 -1.42
CA LEU A 90 16.38 -7.32 -1.61
C LEU A 90 16.99 -7.70 -2.96
N ARG A 91 17.57 -6.73 -3.63
CA ARG A 91 18.23 -6.88 -4.94
C ARG A 91 19.74 -6.72 -4.78
N SER A 92 20.50 -7.21 -5.74
CA SER A 92 21.96 -7.08 -5.74
C SER A 92 22.46 -5.63 -5.73
N ASP A 93 21.64 -4.68 -6.22
CA ASP A 93 21.90 -3.26 -6.23
C ASP A 93 21.43 -2.53 -4.95
N THR A 94 20.63 -3.18 -4.09
CA THR A 94 20.13 -2.63 -2.82
C THR A 94 21.26 -2.17 -1.90
N LYS A 95 22.44 -2.79 -1.99
CA LYS A 95 23.63 -2.42 -1.20
C LYS A 95 24.14 -0.98 -1.47
N TYR A 96 23.75 -0.37 -2.58
CA TYR A 96 24.10 1.03 -2.91
C TYR A 96 23.06 2.04 -2.45
N TYR A 97 21.83 1.56 -2.18
CA TYR A 97 20.68 2.38 -1.84
C TYR A 97 20.03 1.83 -0.57
N THR A 98 20.68 2.10 0.56
CA THR A 98 20.35 1.45 1.85
C THR A 98 19.27 2.17 2.64
N LYS A 99 18.92 3.39 2.28
CA LYS A 99 17.91 4.15 3.02
C LYS A 99 16.51 3.85 2.50
N ARG A 100 15.58 3.72 3.45
CA ARG A 100 14.15 3.51 3.20
C ARG A 100 13.34 4.55 3.94
N HIS A 101 12.51 5.25 3.20
CA HIS A 101 11.47 6.11 3.75
C HIS A 101 10.22 5.27 3.95
N ILE A 102 9.68 5.29 5.16
CA ILE A 102 8.44 4.59 5.52
C ILE A 102 7.47 5.65 5.99
N ARG A 103 6.37 5.80 5.27
CA ARG A 103 5.35 6.81 5.58
C ARG A 103 3.99 6.14 5.77
N LEU A 104 3.41 6.35 6.95
CA LEU A 104 2.05 5.95 7.29
C LEU A 104 1.16 7.20 7.27
N TYR A 105 0.11 7.15 6.47
CA TYR A 105 -0.90 8.19 6.36
C TYR A 105 -2.16 7.79 7.13
N SER A 106 -2.78 8.76 7.79
CA SER A 106 -4.19 8.73 8.18
C SER A 106 -4.96 9.57 7.17
N LEU A 107 -6.00 8.99 6.59
CA LEU A 107 -6.74 9.54 5.46
C LEU A 107 -8.17 9.93 5.87
N SER A 108 -8.70 10.99 5.27
CA SER A 108 -10.15 11.17 5.25
C SER A 108 -10.81 10.13 4.36
N GLU A 109 -12.06 9.75 4.65
CA GLU A 109 -12.80 8.79 3.85
C GLU A 109 -12.83 9.13 2.35
N PRO A 110 -13.11 10.38 1.90
CA PRO A 110 -13.09 10.70 0.48
C PRO A 110 -11.72 10.48 -0.17
N TYR A 111 -10.64 10.75 0.55
CA TYR A 111 -9.30 10.53 0.01
C TYR A 111 -8.95 9.04 -0.08
N TYR A 112 -9.36 8.26 0.92
CA TYR A 112 -9.25 6.82 0.88
C TYR A 112 -10.01 6.20 -0.31
N GLN A 113 -11.28 6.57 -0.52
CA GLN A 113 -12.10 6.08 -1.63
C GLN A 113 -11.48 6.41 -3.00
N TYR A 114 -10.92 7.60 -3.12
CA TYR A 114 -10.19 7.99 -4.33
C TYR A 114 -8.96 7.11 -4.57
N LEU A 115 -8.08 6.97 -3.57
CA LEU A 115 -6.88 6.16 -3.69
C LEU A 115 -7.21 4.67 -3.93
N LEU A 116 -8.25 4.15 -3.28
CA LEU A 116 -8.76 2.80 -3.49
C LEU A 116 -9.23 2.62 -4.94
N SER A 117 -9.96 3.60 -5.49
CA SER A 117 -10.39 3.53 -6.89
C SER A 117 -9.22 3.54 -7.88
N LEU A 118 -8.14 4.30 -7.59
CA LEU A 118 -6.92 4.26 -8.39
C LEU A 118 -6.19 2.91 -8.28
N GLN A 119 -6.09 2.37 -7.07
CA GLN A 119 -5.49 1.06 -6.83
C GLN A 119 -6.23 -0.06 -7.58
N ASN A 120 -7.56 0.00 -7.62
CA ASN A 120 -8.38 -0.95 -8.36
C ASN A 120 -8.15 -0.85 -9.87
N ILE A 121 -7.97 0.35 -10.43
CA ILE A 121 -7.63 0.53 -11.86
C ILE A 121 -6.26 -0.07 -12.18
N GLU A 122 -5.27 0.14 -11.31
CA GLU A 122 -3.93 -0.40 -11.53
C GLU A 122 -3.89 -1.94 -11.49
N ASN A 123 -4.78 -2.55 -10.70
CA ASN A 123 -4.93 -4.00 -10.60
C ASN A 123 -5.77 -4.60 -11.76
N GLU A 124 -6.34 -3.78 -12.64
CA GLU A 124 -7.23 -4.20 -13.73
C GLU A 124 -6.56 -4.99 -14.88
N GLY A 125 -5.33 -5.43 -14.81
CA GLY A 125 -4.61 -6.09 -15.92
C GLY A 125 -5.47 -6.97 -16.83
N ILE A 126 -6.09 -8.05 -16.33
CA ILE A 126 -7.00 -8.93 -17.10
C ILE A 126 -8.42 -8.35 -17.17
N MET A 127 -8.90 -7.71 -16.10
CA MET A 127 -10.22 -7.08 -16.07
C MET A 127 -10.31 -5.92 -17.06
N GLY A 128 -9.23 -5.15 -17.27
CA GLY A 128 -9.17 -4.14 -18.32
C GLY A 128 -9.39 -4.73 -19.73
N GLY A 129 -8.89 -5.93 -19.97
CA GLY A 129 -9.19 -6.69 -21.21
C GLY A 129 -10.67 -7.02 -21.36
N LEU A 130 -11.34 -7.46 -20.29
CA LEU A 130 -12.77 -7.77 -20.28
C LEU A 130 -13.64 -6.51 -20.45
N THR A 131 -13.26 -5.41 -19.82
CA THR A 131 -13.90 -4.10 -19.99
C THR A 131 -13.84 -3.63 -21.44
N ASN A 132 -12.68 -3.76 -22.10
CA ASN A 132 -12.50 -3.36 -23.49
C ASN A 132 -13.37 -4.16 -24.48
N VAL A 133 -13.74 -5.38 -24.14
CA VAL A 133 -14.66 -6.22 -24.95
C VAL A 133 -16.11 -6.17 -24.45
N GLY A 134 -16.43 -5.29 -23.50
CA GLY A 134 -17.79 -5.07 -22.99
C GLY A 134 -18.31 -6.17 -22.05
N LEU A 135 -17.42 -6.98 -21.48
CA LEU A 135 -17.78 -8.09 -20.56
C LEU A 135 -17.67 -7.69 -19.06
N ALA A 136 -17.12 -6.51 -18.77
CA ALA A 136 -17.07 -5.95 -17.42
C ALA A 136 -17.37 -4.45 -17.44
N GLU A 137 -17.87 -3.92 -16.32
CA GLU A 137 -18.03 -2.48 -16.15
C GLU A 137 -16.69 -1.81 -15.88
N PRO A 138 -16.41 -0.63 -16.48
CA PRO A 138 -15.18 0.11 -16.19
C PRO A 138 -15.16 0.59 -14.72
N VAL A 139 -14.02 0.43 -14.07
CA VAL A 139 -13.80 1.01 -12.75
C VAL A 139 -13.87 2.54 -12.85
N ARG A 140 -14.69 3.15 -11.99
CA ARG A 140 -14.84 4.59 -11.93
C ARG A 140 -13.94 5.17 -10.85
N ILE A 141 -13.19 6.22 -11.20
CA ILE A 141 -12.47 7.01 -10.20
C ILE A 141 -13.48 7.73 -9.31
N TYR A 142 -13.31 7.57 -7.99
CA TYR A 142 -14.17 8.22 -7.02
C TYR A 142 -14.05 9.75 -7.11
N SER A 143 -15.19 10.43 -7.00
CA SER A 143 -15.29 11.89 -6.98
C SER A 143 -16.35 12.30 -5.95
N ASN A 144 -16.06 13.33 -5.14
CA ASN A 144 -17.02 13.93 -4.24
C ASN A 144 -17.29 15.42 -4.57
N VAL A 145 -16.92 15.85 -5.78
CA VAL A 145 -17.17 17.21 -6.27
C VAL A 145 -18.46 17.22 -7.09
N GLU A 146 -19.45 18.00 -6.66
CA GLU A 146 -20.71 18.18 -7.40
C GLU A 146 -20.49 19.00 -8.67
N GLY A 147 -21.03 18.52 -9.79
CA GLY A 147 -20.94 19.19 -11.09
C GLY A 147 -19.54 19.15 -11.73
N GLY A 148 -18.63 18.34 -11.21
CA GLY A 148 -17.27 18.19 -11.71
C GLY A 148 -16.66 16.85 -11.39
N THR A 149 -15.37 16.70 -11.66
CA THR A 149 -14.56 15.54 -11.28
C THR A 149 -13.44 15.97 -10.34
N GLY A 150 -13.18 15.18 -9.31
CA GLY A 150 -12.10 15.43 -8.35
C GLY A 150 -12.49 15.06 -6.92
N ILE A 151 -11.58 15.29 -6.00
CA ILE A 151 -11.81 15.04 -4.57
C ILE A 151 -11.47 16.27 -3.74
N ALA A 152 -12.24 16.47 -2.67
CA ALA A 152 -11.86 17.27 -1.52
C ALA A 152 -11.65 16.30 -0.36
N GLY A 153 -10.40 16.14 0.06
CA GLY A 153 -9.99 15.21 1.12
C GLY A 153 -8.74 15.70 1.80
N GLY A 154 -8.43 15.12 2.97
CA GLY A 154 -7.26 15.45 3.76
C GLY A 154 -6.51 14.23 4.23
N CYS A 155 -5.24 14.41 4.57
CA CYS A 155 -4.43 13.39 5.21
C CYS A 155 -3.46 14.02 6.22
N GLN A 156 -3.05 13.18 7.17
CA GLN A 156 -1.90 13.41 8.04
C GLN A 156 -0.94 12.25 7.85
N TRP A 157 0.35 12.46 8.07
CA TRP A 157 1.33 11.38 7.94
C TRP A 157 2.40 11.46 9.01
N PHE A 158 2.96 10.31 9.28
CA PHE A 158 4.20 10.12 10.02
C PHE A 158 5.21 9.46 9.09
N GLU A 159 6.45 9.94 9.11
CA GLU A 159 7.54 9.39 8.30
C GLU A 159 8.70 8.96 9.19
N SER A 160 9.29 7.83 8.86
CA SER A 160 10.53 7.33 9.44
C SER A 160 11.52 7.01 8.35
N LEU A 161 12.77 7.40 8.55
CA LEU A 161 13.90 7.02 7.72
C LEU A 161 14.65 5.86 8.38
N VAL A 162 14.80 4.76 7.66
CA VAL A 162 15.51 3.56 8.11
C VAL A 162 16.72 3.33 7.20
N ASP A 163 17.91 3.12 7.79
CA ASP A 163 19.09 2.68 7.04
C ASP A 163 19.26 1.17 7.23
N ILE A 164 19.14 0.43 6.14
CA ILE A 164 19.25 -1.04 6.14
C ILE A 164 20.67 -1.53 5.86
N LYS A 165 21.66 -0.63 5.86
CA LYS A 165 23.05 -0.92 5.52
C LYS A 165 23.65 -2.07 6.33
N ASP A 166 23.35 -2.15 7.61
CA ASP A 166 23.90 -3.17 8.52
C ASP A 166 23.26 -4.55 8.32
N LEU A 167 22.19 -4.64 7.54
CA LEU A 167 21.47 -5.87 7.23
C LEU A 167 21.91 -6.48 5.89
N ILE A 168 22.52 -5.70 5.03
CA ILE A 168 22.93 -6.15 3.70
C ILE A 168 24.40 -6.58 3.80
N LYS A 169 24.66 -7.87 3.68
CA LYS A 169 26.00 -8.47 3.70
C LYS A 169 26.61 -8.55 2.30
#